data_8ce1aa474ef77819848f607d0fc7a2d1
#
_entry.id   8ce1aa474ef77819848f607d0fc7a2d1
#
_cell.length_a   1.000
_cell.length_b   1.000
_cell.length_c   1.000
_cell.angle_alpha   90.00
_cell.angle_beta   90.00
_cell.angle_gamma   90.00
#
_symmetry.space_group_name_H-M   'P 1'
#
loop_
_entity.id
_entity.type
_entity.pdbx_description
1 polymer ?
#
loop_
_entity_poly.entity_id
_entity_poly.type
_entity_poly.pdbx_seq_one_letter_code
_entity_poly.pdbx_strand_id
1 'polypeptide(L)'
;MVVPEDHIRQVERLSQNLFVCPPHASQVTALAALDSNDELQANVDVYKKNREILLEELPKAGLKKFSPPDGAFYIYVDISDYSNDSLAFCKKVLNEANVAITPGIDFDQKRGNSTIRFSYARSTKDIIEGAKRIKDFMSKYY
;
A
#
# COMPACT_ATOMS: atom_id res chain seq x y z
N MET A 1 17.40 9.26 -7.02
CA MET A 1 16.50 10.43 -6.93
C MET A 1 16.80 11.31 -8.14
N VAL A 2 15.79 11.81 -8.83
CA VAL A 2 15.92 12.82 -9.90
C VAL A 2 15.46 14.14 -9.30
N VAL A 3 16.29 15.16 -9.34
CA VAL A 3 16.03 16.49 -8.78
C VAL A 3 16.45 17.59 -9.76
N PRO A 4 15.90 18.80 -9.68
CA PRO A 4 16.39 19.96 -10.43
C PRO A 4 17.87 20.22 -10.15
N GLU A 5 18.56 20.78 -11.14
CA GLU A 5 20.02 20.97 -11.10
C GLU A 5 20.48 21.83 -9.90
N ASP A 6 19.75 22.86 -9.58
CA ASP A 6 20.01 23.77 -8.44
C ASP A 6 19.89 23.09 -7.06
N HIS A 7 19.24 21.93 -6.97
CA HIS A 7 19.11 21.13 -5.73
C HIS A 7 20.15 20.01 -5.60
N ILE A 8 20.86 19.65 -6.67
CA ILE A 8 21.79 18.50 -6.69
C ILE A 8 22.79 18.60 -5.54
N ARG A 9 23.44 19.74 -5.40
CA ARG A 9 24.52 19.89 -4.39
C ARG A 9 24.01 19.76 -2.95
N GLN A 10 22.83 20.24 -2.65
CA GLN A 10 22.21 20.10 -1.33
C GLN A 10 21.85 18.64 -1.03
N VAL A 11 21.29 17.95 -2.01
CA VAL A 11 20.97 16.53 -1.91
C VAL A 11 22.24 15.69 -1.72
N GLU A 12 23.28 15.95 -2.49
CA GLU A 12 24.58 15.28 -2.33
C GLU A 12 25.14 15.44 -0.92
N ARG A 13 25.15 16.65 -0.36
CA ARG A 13 25.65 16.90 0.99
C ARG A 13 24.85 16.14 2.04
N LEU A 14 23.53 16.10 1.94
CA LEU A 14 22.68 15.33 2.84
C LEU A 14 22.98 13.84 2.72
N SER A 15 23.06 13.32 1.50
CA SER A 15 23.33 11.91 1.23
C SER A 15 24.69 11.47 1.80
N GLN A 16 25.75 12.27 1.58
CA GLN A 16 27.09 12.01 2.09
C GLN A 16 27.14 11.85 3.60
N ASN A 17 26.33 12.61 4.33
CA ASN A 17 26.38 12.66 5.79
C ASN A 17 25.37 11.71 6.46
N LEU A 18 24.26 11.34 5.78
CA LEU A 18 23.20 10.49 6.34
C LEU A 18 23.46 8.99 6.07
N PHE A 19 23.91 8.61 4.89
CA PHE A 19 24.04 7.19 4.50
C PHE A 19 25.14 6.89 3.50
N VAL A 20 26.00 7.86 3.15
CA VAL A 20 27.16 7.76 2.25
C VAL A 20 26.75 7.35 0.83
N CYS A 21 26.40 6.09 0.61
CA CYS A 21 25.88 5.57 -0.66
C CYS A 21 25.07 4.28 -0.45
N PRO A 22 24.18 3.91 -1.38
CA PRO A 22 23.54 2.61 -1.37
C PRO A 22 24.56 1.46 -1.56
N PRO A 23 24.28 0.25 -1.06
CA PRO A 23 25.11 -0.92 -1.35
C PRO A 23 25.30 -1.15 -2.85
N HIS A 24 26.51 -1.54 -3.27
CA HIS A 24 26.83 -1.73 -4.68
C HIS A 24 25.89 -2.73 -5.39
N ALA A 25 25.59 -3.85 -4.73
CA ALA A 25 24.66 -4.85 -5.27
C ALA A 25 23.26 -4.24 -5.57
N SER A 26 22.75 -3.37 -4.70
CA SER A 26 21.47 -2.68 -4.92
C SER A 26 21.51 -1.72 -6.12
N GLN A 27 22.65 -1.06 -6.36
CA GLN A 27 22.83 -0.18 -7.51
C GLN A 27 22.84 -0.96 -8.82
N VAL A 28 23.57 -2.09 -8.87
CA VAL A 28 23.61 -2.98 -10.05
C VAL A 28 22.24 -3.57 -10.32
N THR A 29 21.53 -4.03 -9.28
CA THR A 29 20.16 -4.55 -9.43
C THR A 29 19.20 -3.48 -9.92
N ALA A 30 19.26 -2.26 -9.40
CA ALA A 30 18.42 -1.17 -9.86
C ALA A 30 18.67 -0.83 -11.35
N LEU A 31 19.92 -0.85 -11.78
CA LEU A 31 20.27 -0.63 -13.19
C LEU A 31 19.68 -1.74 -14.09
N ALA A 32 19.85 -3.00 -13.71
CA ALA A 32 19.29 -4.14 -14.44
C ALA A 32 17.76 -4.11 -14.50
N ALA A 33 17.10 -3.63 -13.43
CA ALA A 33 15.63 -3.51 -13.38
C ALA A 33 15.08 -2.53 -14.44
N LEU A 34 15.85 -1.54 -14.87
CA LEU A 34 15.43 -0.62 -15.94
C LEU A 34 15.29 -1.30 -17.29
N ASP A 35 15.99 -2.41 -17.51
CA ASP A 35 15.97 -3.20 -18.73
C ASP A 35 15.03 -4.42 -18.66
N SER A 36 14.36 -4.62 -17.49
CA SER A 36 13.47 -5.77 -17.20
C SER A 36 11.98 -5.41 -17.37
N ASN A 37 11.64 -4.69 -18.44
CA ASN A 37 10.28 -4.18 -18.64
C ASN A 37 9.22 -5.29 -18.70
N ASP A 38 9.52 -6.42 -19.32
CA ASP A 38 8.53 -7.50 -19.51
C ASP A 38 8.16 -8.16 -18.17
N GLU A 39 9.16 -8.41 -17.31
CA GLU A 39 8.95 -8.96 -15.96
C GLU A 39 8.20 -7.95 -15.06
N LEU A 40 8.53 -6.66 -15.16
CA LEU A 40 7.86 -5.61 -14.42
C LEU A 40 6.40 -5.47 -14.87
N GLN A 41 6.14 -5.52 -16.18
CA GLN A 41 4.79 -5.44 -16.72
C GLN A 41 3.95 -6.67 -16.34
N ALA A 42 4.52 -7.87 -16.30
CA ALA A 42 3.83 -9.06 -15.81
C ALA A 42 3.35 -8.91 -14.36
N ASN A 43 4.17 -8.29 -13.48
CA ASN A 43 3.74 -7.95 -12.11
C ASN A 43 2.61 -6.92 -12.10
N VAL A 44 2.68 -5.89 -12.95
CA VAL A 44 1.62 -4.87 -13.07
C VAL A 44 0.30 -5.51 -13.49
N ASP A 45 0.31 -6.50 -14.37
CA ASP A 45 -0.91 -7.19 -14.81
C ASP A 45 -1.54 -8.03 -13.68
N VAL A 46 -0.72 -8.66 -12.85
CA VAL A 46 -1.22 -9.29 -11.60
C VAL A 46 -1.86 -8.26 -10.68
N TYR A 47 -1.21 -7.10 -10.50
CA TYR A 47 -1.73 -6.02 -9.63
C TYR A 47 -3.03 -5.41 -10.17
N LYS A 48 -3.18 -5.24 -11.48
CA LYS A 48 -4.44 -4.81 -12.11
C LYS A 48 -5.59 -5.75 -11.74
N LYS A 49 -5.39 -7.06 -11.93
CA LYS A 49 -6.37 -8.09 -11.56
C LYS A 49 -6.72 -8.05 -10.08
N ASN A 50 -5.72 -7.94 -9.22
CA ASN A 50 -5.89 -7.85 -7.77
C ASN A 50 -6.65 -6.59 -7.36
N ARG A 51 -6.36 -5.46 -8.01
CA ARG A 51 -7.08 -4.20 -7.82
C ARG A 51 -8.56 -4.36 -8.13
N GLU A 52 -8.90 -4.95 -9.27
CA GLU A 52 -10.30 -5.20 -9.68
C GLU A 52 -11.05 -6.05 -8.64
N ILE A 53 -10.42 -7.11 -8.13
CA ILE A 53 -10.98 -7.94 -7.06
C ILE A 53 -11.27 -7.12 -5.81
N LEU A 54 -10.33 -6.30 -5.35
CA LEU A 54 -10.55 -5.48 -4.15
C LEU A 54 -11.60 -4.39 -4.38
N LEU A 55 -11.64 -3.76 -5.56
CA LEU A 55 -12.68 -2.77 -5.91
C LEU A 55 -14.08 -3.37 -5.90
N GLU A 56 -14.22 -4.65 -6.20
CA GLU A 56 -15.48 -5.38 -6.12
C GLU A 56 -15.81 -5.84 -4.68
N GLU A 57 -14.83 -6.38 -3.96
CA GLU A 57 -15.06 -7.05 -2.67
C GLU A 57 -15.11 -6.09 -1.47
N LEU A 58 -14.32 -5.00 -1.46
CA LEU A 58 -14.33 -4.02 -0.35
C LEU A 58 -15.70 -3.36 -0.15
N PRO A 59 -16.43 -2.91 -1.20
CA PRO A 59 -17.79 -2.41 -1.04
C PRO A 59 -18.78 -3.43 -0.48
N LYS A 60 -18.63 -4.72 -0.83
CA LYS A 60 -19.45 -5.82 -0.29
C LYS A 60 -19.17 -6.08 1.20
N ALA A 61 -17.97 -5.72 1.65
CA ALA A 61 -17.60 -5.73 3.06
C ALA A 61 -18.00 -4.44 3.81
N GLY A 62 -18.71 -3.51 3.17
CA GLY A 62 -19.10 -2.24 3.77
C GLY A 62 -18.08 -1.09 3.55
N LEU A 63 -16.88 -1.38 3.11
CA LEU A 63 -15.80 -0.40 2.89
C LEU A 63 -15.96 0.30 1.54
N LYS A 64 -16.85 1.29 1.48
CA LYS A 64 -17.29 1.94 0.22
C LYS A 64 -16.58 3.27 -0.07
N LYS A 65 -15.96 3.90 0.94
CA LYS A 65 -15.37 5.23 0.83
C LYS A 65 -13.88 5.11 0.54
N PHE A 66 -13.48 5.21 -0.72
CA PHE A 66 -12.06 5.23 -1.13
C PHE A 66 -11.86 6.10 -2.37
N SER A 67 -10.65 6.62 -2.51
CA SER A 67 -10.25 7.32 -3.73
C SER A 67 -10.00 6.33 -4.85
N PRO A 68 -10.30 6.67 -6.12
CA PRO A 68 -9.97 5.83 -7.27
C PRO A 68 -8.48 5.46 -7.25
N PRO A 69 -8.12 4.16 -7.26
CA PRO A 69 -6.73 3.73 -7.23
C PRO A 69 -6.14 3.68 -8.65
N ASP A 70 -5.91 4.85 -9.27
CA ASP A 70 -5.46 4.97 -10.66
C ASP A 70 -3.96 4.67 -10.83
N GLY A 71 -3.23 4.55 -9.72
CA GLY A 71 -1.80 4.24 -9.71
C GLY A 71 -1.37 3.50 -8.46
N ALA A 72 -0.05 3.29 -8.32
CA ALA A 72 0.56 2.54 -7.24
C ALA A 72 0.06 1.08 -7.13
N PHE A 73 0.02 0.54 -5.93
CA PHE A 73 -0.32 -0.86 -5.66
C PHE A 73 -1.18 -1.02 -4.39
N TYR A 74 -1.98 0.01 -4.06
CA TYR A 74 -2.84 0.01 -2.87
C TYR A 74 -4.13 0.81 -3.08
N ILE A 75 -5.13 0.53 -2.24
CA ILE A 75 -6.37 1.30 -2.09
C ILE A 75 -6.33 1.99 -0.74
N TYR A 76 -6.64 3.28 -0.71
CA TYR A 76 -6.74 4.09 0.50
C TYR A 76 -8.21 4.29 0.85
N VAL A 77 -8.62 3.76 2.00
CA VAL A 77 -10.03 3.63 2.40
C VAL A 77 -10.32 4.50 3.62
N ASP A 78 -11.39 5.26 3.57
CA ASP A 78 -11.96 5.97 4.71
C ASP A 78 -12.82 5.01 5.55
N ILE A 79 -12.49 4.89 6.84
CA ILE A 79 -13.17 4.06 7.82
C ILE A 79 -13.86 4.88 8.91
N SER A 80 -14.10 6.17 8.70
CA SER A 80 -14.71 7.07 9.68
C SER A 80 -16.08 6.60 10.18
N ASP A 81 -16.80 5.81 9.39
CA ASP A 81 -18.10 5.22 9.80
C ASP A 81 -17.92 4.09 10.85
N TYR A 82 -16.71 3.55 11.00
CA TYR A 82 -16.40 2.40 11.84
C TYR A 82 -15.42 2.72 12.97
N SER A 83 -14.44 3.59 12.72
CA SER A 83 -13.41 3.95 13.68
C SER A 83 -12.73 5.28 13.34
N ASN A 84 -12.36 6.02 14.40
CA ASN A 84 -11.47 7.18 14.32
C ASN A 84 -10.09 6.87 14.97
N ASP A 85 -9.75 5.59 15.10
CA ASP A 85 -8.43 5.10 15.51
C ASP A 85 -8.01 4.01 14.55
N SER A 86 -7.34 4.41 13.48
CA SER A 86 -6.88 3.50 12.42
C SER A 86 -5.87 2.47 12.92
N LEU A 87 -5.05 2.82 13.93
CA LEU A 87 -4.08 1.89 14.50
C LEU A 87 -4.77 0.78 15.29
N ALA A 88 -5.72 1.13 16.17
CA ALA A 88 -6.51 0.15 16.92
C ALA A 88 -7.33 -0.73 15.97
N PHE A 89 -7.94 -0.13 14.93
CA PHE A 89 -8.67 -0.86 13.90
C PHE A 89 -7.76 -1.89 13.19
N CYS A 90 -6.58 -1.48 12.71
CA CYS A 90 -5.63 -2.37 12.04
C CYS A 90 -5.15 -3.51 12.95
N LYS A 91 -4.88 -3.23 14.24
CA LYS A 91 -4.54 -4.26 15.23
C LYS A 91 -5.67 -5.26 15.44
N LYS A 92 -6.92 -4.79 15.50
CA LYS A 92 -8.10 -5.66 15.64
C LYS A 92 -8.27 -6.57 14.41
N VAL A 93 -8.15 -6.01 13.20
CA VAL A 93 -8.19 -6.77 11.94
C VAL A 93 -7.08 -7.83 11.91
N LEU A 94 -5.85 -7.47 12.31
CA LEU A 94 -4.73 -8.41 12.35
C LEU A 94 -5.02 -9.57 13.30
N ASN A 95 -5.48 -9.29 14.51
CA ASN A 95 -5.70 -10.30 15.55
C ASN A 95 -6.91 -11.20 15.25
N GLU A 96 -7.98 -10.65 14.68
CA GLU A 96 -9.26 -11.35 14.52
C GLU A 96 -9.45 -11.96 13.12
N ALA A 97 -8.86 -11.35 12.08
CA ALA A 97 -8.98 -11.80 10.70
C ALA A 97 -7.66 -12.36 10.14
N ASN A 98 -6.53 -12.23 10.83
CA ASN A 98 -5.19 -12.56 10.34
C ASN A 98 -4.88 -11.87 8.99
N VAL A 99 -5.29 -10.61 8.85
CA VAL A 99 -5.00 -9.76 7.68
C VAL A 99 -4.24 -8.52 8.15
N ALA A 100 -3.04 -8.32 7.63
CA ALA A 100 -2.25 -7.12 7.88
C ALA A 100 -2.66 -6.01 6.90
N ILE A 101 -3.09 -4.89 7.45
CA ILE A 101 -3.39 -3.65 6.72
C ILE A 101 -2.65 -2.50 7.38
N THR A 102 -2.45 -1.39 6.66
CA THR A 102 -1.65 -0.28 7.17
C THR A 102 -2.53 0.84 7.67
N PRO A 103 -2.31 1.39 8.90
CA PRO A 103 -3.06 2.52 9.41
C PRO A 103 -2.71 3.80 8.64
N GLY A 104 -3.69 4.67 8.43
CA GLY A 104 -3.51 5.92 7.71
C GLY A 104 -2.62 6.94 8.41
N ILE A 105 -2.47 6.85 9.73
CA ILE A 105 -1.59 7.73 10.51
C ILE A 105 -0.13 7.71 10.07
N ASP A 106 0.31 6.64 9.38
CA ASP A 106 1.65 6.54 8.81
C ASP A 106 1.86 7.49 7.61
N PHE A 107 0.77 8.00 7.02
CA PHE A 107 0.81 8.75 5.75
C PHE A 107 0.13 10.13 5.82
N ASP A 108 -0.89 10.29 6.66
CA ASP A 108 -1.69 11.52 6.76
C ASP A 108 -1.89 11.92 8.22
N GLN A 109 -1.19 12.96 8.67
CA GLN A 109 -1.30 13.47 10.04
C GLN A 109 -2.67 14.10 10.37
N LYS A 110 -3.45 14.50 9.35
CA LYS A 110 -4.74 15.17 9.57
C LYS A 110 -5.91 14.19 9.56
N ARG A 111 -5.94 13.25 8.61
CA ARG A 111 -7.07 12.31 8.40
C ARG A 111 -6.69 10.86 8.67
N GLY A 112 -5.42 10.57 8.92
CA GLY A 112 -4.91 9.22 9.05
C GLY A 112 -5.55 8.38 10.15
N ASN A 113 -6.13 9.02 11.18
CA ASN A 113 -6.86 8.30 12.24
C ASN A 113 -8.15 7.62 11.73
N SER A 114 -8.73 8.12 10.64
CA SER A 114 -9.96 7.57 10.03
C SER A 114 -9.74 6.89 8.68
N THR A 115 -8.49 6.57 8.33
CA THR A 115 -8.15 5.96 7.05
C THR A 115 -7.24 4.75 7.21
N ILE A 116 -7.32 3.81 6.27
CA ILE A 116 -6.48 2.62 6.21
C ILE A 116 -6.04 2.36 4.77
N ARG A 117 -4.96 1.57 4.59
CA ARG A 117 -4.41 1.24 3.30
C ARG A 117 -4.39 -0.27 3.07
N PHE A 118 -5.01 -0.73 1.99
CA PHE A 118 -4.92 -2.10 1.49
C PHE A 118 -3.91 -2.19 0.35
N SER A 119 -2.86 -2.98 0.53
CA SER A 119 -1.95 -3.31 -0.58
C SER A 119 -2.52 -4.47 -1.40
N TYR A 120 -2.39 -4.39 -2.73
CA TYR A 120 -2.72 -5.50 -3.64
C TYR A 120 -1.48 -6.10 -4.35
N ALA A 121 -0.28 -5.80 -3.84
CA ALA A 121 0.99 -6.32 -4.35
C ALA A 121 1.33 -7.72 -3.77
N ARG A 122 0.43 -8.69 -3.96
CA ARG A 122 0.56 -10.08 -3.51
C ARG A 122 0.02 -11.03 -4.58
N SER A 123 0.10 -12.34 -4.33
CA SER A 123 -0.56 -13.32 -5.21
C SER A 123 -2.07 -13.09 -5.24
N THR A 124 -2.69 -13.32 -6.39
CA THR A 124 -4.17 -13.18 -6.52
C THR A 124 -4.91 -14.08 -5.52
N LYS A 125 -4.37 -15.26 -5.22
CA LYS A 125 -4.94 -16.17 -4.20
C LYS A 125 -4.97 -15.52 -2.82
N ASP A 126 -3.88 -14.87 -2.41
CA ASP A 126 -3.79 -14.20 -1.10
C ASP A 126 -4.76 -13.01 -1.03
N ILE A 127 -4.94 -12.27 -2.13
CA ILE A 127 -5.87 -11.15 -2.20
C ILE A 127 -7.32 -11.61 -2.06
N ILE A 128 -7.72 -12.68 -2.76
CA ILE A 128 -9.06 -13.26 -2.63
C ILE A 128 -9.34 -13.73 -1.19
N GLU A 129 -8.39 -14.45 -0.61
CA GLU A 129 -8.53 -14.93 0.77
C GLU A 129 -8.57 -13.78 1.78
N GLY A 130 -7.70 -12.77 1.61
CA GLY A 130 -7.69 -11.57 2.45
C GLY A 130 -9.01 -10.79 2.38
N ALA A 131 -9.55 -10.59 1.17
CA ALA A 131 -10.83 -9.92 0.95
C ALA A 131 -11.99 -10.66 1.64
N LYS A 132 -12.02 -12.00 1.55
CA LYS A 132 -12.99 -12.84 2.25
C LYS A 132 -12.92 -12.66 3.76
N ARG A 133 -11.72 -12.73 4.34
CA ARG A 133 -11.52 -12.55 5.78
C ARG A 133 -11.92 -11.17 6.27
N ILE A 134 -11.63 -10.12 5.49
CA ILE A 134 -12.09 -8.76 5.79
C ILE A 134 -13.61 -8.69 5.78
N LYS A 135 -14.28 -9.29 4.80
CA LYS A 135 -15.75 -9.34 4.74
C LYS A 135 -16.34 -10.05 5.95
N ASP A 136 -15.81 -11.19 6.33
CA ASP A 136 -16.26 -11.96 7.52
C ASP A 136 -16.05 -11.13 8.80
N PHE A 137 -14.90 -10.46 8.93
CA PHE A 137 -14.59 -9.56 10.03
C PHE A 137 -15.59 -8.39 10.11
N MET A 138 -15.81 -7.68 9.00
CA MET A 138 -16.73 -6.54 8.97
C MET A 138 -18.17 -6.97 9.33
N SER A 139 -18.63 -8.11 8.80
CA SER A 139 -19.96 -8.65 9.12
C SER A 139 -20.13 -9.08 10.57
N LYS A 140 -19.02 -9.42 11.27
CA LYS A 140 -19.04 -9.83 12.70
C LYS A 140 -19.07 -8.62 13.63
N TYR A 141 -18.44 -7.51 13.27
CA TYR A 141 -18.17 -6.41 14.20
C TYR A 141 -18.90 -5.12 13.86
N TYR A 142 -19.45 -5.00 12.65
CA TYR A 142 -20.10 -3.82 12.12
C TYR A 142 -21.30 -4.16 11.22
#